data_f9d0d1fcad39abb2c58dc398d850f722
#
_entry.id   f9d0d1fcad39abb2c58dc398d850f722
#
_cell.length_a   1.000
_cell.length_b   1.000
_cell.length_c   1.000
_cell.angle_alpha   90.00
_cell.angle_beta   90.00
_cell.angle_gamma   90.00
#
_symmetry.space_group_name_H-M   'P 1'
#
loop_
_entity.id
_entity.type
_entity.pdbx_description
1 polymer ?
#
loop_
_entity_poly.entity_id
_entity_poly.type
_entity_poly.pdbx_seq_one_letter_code
_entity_poly.pdbx_strand_id
1 'polypeptide(L)'
;PDISPVTQDKQPSWLEQMRELFENSEFCDSDCYSLYLFMSSLSQNTQQMMGFQLPTIDEEMREKLREMYAQKNQREYQCKKYAQNIYRFYKLFSHRHEFTDIFKEETNLQFCDLLLPLLQEKGHLKEMAQFLLSQKHYEEAEQIYATLAHETEPTAETAQKRGFCMQQMKQYEEAIINYEEAELISPGNLWTLTHLAQCYSSVENDEKAAQYYLMAEAIAPDD
;
A
#
# COMPACT_ATOMS: atom_id res chain seq x y z
N PRO A 1 23.47 -61.07 21.81
CA PRO A 1 23.92 -59.75 21.35
C PRO A 1 22.81 -59.11 20.57
N ASP A 2 22.18 -58.18 21.31
CA ASP A 2 21.11 -57.36 20.78
C ASP A 2 21.68 -56.34 19.80
N ILE A 3 21.30 -56.45 18.57
CA ILE A 3 21.52 -55.43 17.56
C ILE A 3 20.28 -54.58 17.53
N SER A 4 20.31 -53.47 18.26
CA SER A 4 19.32 -52.42 18.15
C SER A 4 19.32 -51.87 16.72
N PRO A 5 18.16 -51.68 16.04
CA PRO A 5 18.14 -51.08 14.72
C PRO A 5 18.58 -49.59 14.84
N VAL A 6 19.68 -49.29 14.19
CA VAL A 6 20.08 -47.91 13.92
C VAL A 6 18.96 -47.29 13.10
N THR A 7 18.20 -46.42 13.73
CA THR A 7 17.29 -45.54 13.01
C THR A 7 18.12 -44.67 12.08
N GLN A 8 18.16 -45.04 10.81
CA GLN A 8 18.63 -44.19 9.77
C GLN A 8 17.69 -42.97 9.78
N ASP A 9 18.20 -41.84 10.24
CA ASP A 9 17.61 -40.52 10.00
C ASP A 9 17.48 -40.38 8.49
N LYS A 10 16.29 -40.67 7.97
CA LYS A 10 15.97 -40.38 6.58
C LYS A 10 16.02 -38.86 6.44
N GLN A 11 17.03 -38.34 5.75
CA GLN A 11 17.00 -36.96 5.30
C GLN A 11 15.65 -36.72 4.62
N PRO A 12 14.95 -35.61 4.99
CA PRO A 12 13.66 -35.28 4.38
C PRO A 12 13.83 -35.26 2.86
N SER A 13 12.82 -35.76 2.16
CA SER A 13 12.85 -35.71 0.70
C SER A 13 12.91 -34.28 0.22
N TRP A 14 13.49 -33.98 -0.94
CA TRP A 14 13.55 -32.63 -1.49
C TRP A 14 12.14 -31.99 -1.58
N LEU A 15 11.11 -32.79 -1.78
CA LEU A 15 9.70 -32.37 -1.77
C LEU A 15 9.26 -31.86 -0.39
N GLU A 16 9.66 -32.55 0.67
CA GLU A 16 9.35 -32.12 2.04
C GLU A 16 10.09 -30.84 2.40
N GLN A 17 11.35 -30.71 1.99
CA GLN A 17 12.14 -29.50 2.18
C GLN A 17 11.55 -28.31 1.40
N MET A 18 11.12 -28.52 0.14
CA MET A 18 10.46 -27.49 -0.66
C MET A 18 9.12 -27.09 -0.07
N ARG A 19 8.33 -28.05 0.43
CA ARG A 19 7.08 -27.74 1.11
C ARG A 19 7.31 -26.88 2.33
N GLU A 20 8.25 -27.25 3.17
CA GLU A 20 8.62 -26.48 4.37
C GLU A 20 9.11 -25.07 4.01
N LEU A 21 9.91 -24.93 2.94
CA LEU A 21 10.34 -23.66 2.41
C LEU A 21 9.14 -22.79 1.96
N PHE A 22 8.21 -23.35 1.21
CA PHE A 22 7.04 -22.61 0.70
C PHE A 22 6.07 -22.21 1.80
N GLU A 23 5.82 -23.10 2.74
CA GLU A 23 5.01 -22.82 3.90
C GLU A 23 5.58 -21.65 4.73
N ASN A 24 6.90 -21.47 4.69
CA ASN A 24 7.63 -20.47 5.48
C ASN A 24 8.12 -19.28 4.67
N SER A 25 7.86 -19.23 3.37
CA SER A 25 8.29 -18.12 2.52
C SER A 25 7.27 -17.00 2.46
N GLU A 26 7.74 -15.80 2.09
CA GLU A 26 6.90 -14.67 1.71
C GLU A 26 6.41 -14.75 0.26
N PHE A 27 6.76 -15.83 -0.45
CA PHE A 27 6.32 -16.02 -1.82
C PHE A 27 4.80 -16.17 -1.91
N CYS A 28 4.21 -15.58 -2.93
CA CYS A 28 2.81 -15.85 -3.24
C CYS A 28 2.64 -17.26 -3.80
N ASP A 29 1.43 -17.79 -3.76
CA ASP A 29 1.17 -19.19 -4.15
C ASP A 29 1.56 -19.47 -5.60
N SER A 30 1.38 -18.51 -6.51
CA SER A 30 1.77 -18.63 -7.91
C SER A 30 3.29 -18.71 -8.09
N ASP A 31 4.07 -17.99 -7.29
CA ASP A 31 5.53 -18.07 -7.30
C ASP A 31 6.00 -19.42 -6.76
N CYS A 32 5.42 -19.89 -5.66
CA CYS A 32 5.69 -21.21 -5.09
C CYS A 32 5.39 -22.32 -6.11
N TYR A 33 4.23 -22.24 -6.78
CA TYR A 33 3.82 -23.19 -7.79
C TYR A 33 4.76 -23.18 -9.00
N SER A 34 5.14 -22.00 -9.49
CA SER A 34 6.07 -21.86 -10.62
C SER A 34 7.45 -22.43 -10.29
N LEU A 35 7.95 -22.17 -9.07
CA LEU A 35 9.22 -22.71 -8.62
C LEU A 35 9.15 -24.25 -8.48
N TYR A 36 8.06 -24.77 -7.94
CA TYR A 36 7.83 -26.21 -7.84
C TYR A 36 7.84 -26.89 -9.22
N LEU A 37 7.12 -26.33 -10.20
CA LEU A 37 7.08 -26.85 -11.57
C LEU A 37 8.47 -26.81 -12.21
N PHE A 38 9.21 -25.71 -12.05
CA PHE A 38 10.57 -25.57 -12.54
C PHE A 38 11.47 -26.65 -11.95
N MET A 39 11.48 -26.79 -10.63
CA MET A 39 12.29 -27.82 -9.95
C MET A 39 11.90 -29.24 -10.35
N SER A 40 10.60 -29.51 -10.54
CA SER A 40 10.10 -30.82 -10.98
C SER A 40 10.52 -31.17 -12.40
N SER A 41 10.73 -30.16 -13.26
CA SER A 41 11.16 -30.35 -14.64
C SER A 41 12.65 -30.71 -14.79
N LEU A 42 13.44 -30.48 -13.76
CA LEU A 42 14.87 -30.76 -13.76
C LEU A 42 15.12 -32.26 -13.57
N SER A 43 16.17 -32.80 -14.23
CA SER A 43 16.60 -34.17 -14.00
C SER A 43 17.12 -34.34 -12.57
N GLN A 44 16.99 -35.55 -12.01
CA GLN A 44 17.48 -35.87 -10.66
C GLN A 44 18.96 -35.52 -10.47
N ASN A 45 19.79 -35.76 -11.49
CA ASN A 45 21.20 -35.36 -11.43
C ASN A 45 21.39 -33.86 -11.36
N THR A 46 20.59 -33.10 -12.11
CA THR A 46 20.65 -31.63 -12.09
C THR A 46 20.15 -31.09 -10.77
N GLN A 47 19.10 -31.66 -10.19
CA GLN A 47 18.60 -31.33 -8.86
C GLN A 47 19.67 -31.54 -7.79
N GLN A 48 20.43 -32.62 -7.87
CA GLN A 48 21.53 -32.90 -6.95
C GLN A 48 22.76 -32.00 -7.21
N MET A 49 23.09 -31.70 -8.47
CA MET A 49 24.24 -30.86 -8.83
C MET A 49 24.00 -29.36 -8.52
N MET A 50 22.79 -28.89 -8.59
CA MET A 50 22.47 -27.50 -8.23
C MET A 50 22.71 -27.24 -6.75
N GLY A 51 23.00 -28.29 -5.96
CA GLY A 51 23.46 -28.12 -4.59
C GLY A 51 22.58 -27.23 -3.76
N PHE A 52 21.26 -27.27 -4.01
CA PHE A 52 20.32 -26.63 -3.14
C PHE A 52 20.39 -27.35 -1.79
N GLN A 53 21.43 -27.05 -1.06
CA GLN A 53 21.40 -27.19 0.39
C GLN A 53 20.35 -26.19 0.86
N LEU A 54 19.10 -26.61 0.78
CA LEU A 54 18.07 -25.90 1.53
C LEU A 54 18.56 -25.81 2.96
N PRO A 55 18.59 -24.63 3.56
CA PRO A 55 19.09 -24.48 4.91
C PRO A 55 18.35 -25.48 5.80
N THR A 56 19.11 -26.29 6.52
CA THR A 56 18.52 -27.14 7.58
C THR A 56 17.88 -26.21 8.59
N ILE A 57 16.56 -26.29 8.68
CA ILE A 57 15.79 -25.49 9.60
C ILE A 57 16.07 -26.02 11.00
N ASP A 58 16.88 -25.29 11.76
CA ASP A 58 17.13 -25.60 13.19
C ASP A 58 15.93 -25.19 14.06
N GLU A 59 15.97 -25.54 15.33
CA GLU A 59 14.84 -25.29 16.24
C GLU A 59 14.60 -23.80 16.47
N GLU A 60 15.65 -22.97 16.46
CA GLU A 60 15.54 -21.51 16.56
C GLU A 60 14.84 -20.91 15.34
N MET A 61 15.16 -21.41 14.16
CA MET A 61 14.50 -21.03 12.92
C MET A 61 13.04 -21.47 12.92
N ARG A 62 12.74 -22.68 13.43
CA ARG A 62 11.35 -23.18 13.56
C ARG A 62 10.52 -22.31 14.48
N GLU A 63 11.06 -21.83 15.59
CA GLU A 63 10.35 -20.95 16.52
C GLU A 63 10.05 -19.58 15.88
N LYS A 64 11.02 -18.97 15.22
CA LYS A 64 10.82 -17.74 14.43
C LYS A 64 9.75 -17.93 13.35
N LEU A 65 9.76 -19.09 12.70
CA LEU A 65 8.75 -19.44 11.70
C LEU A 65 7.36 -19.59 12.32
N ARG A 66 7.24 -20.18 13.52
CA ARG A 66 5.95 -20.27 14.25
C ARG A 66 5.39 -18.89 14.60
N GLU A 67 6.25 -17.97 15.03
CA GLU A 67 5.83 -16.58 15.29
C GLU A 67 5.37 -15.88 14.00
N MET A 68 6.08 -16.09 12.89
CA MET A 68 5.65 -15.62 11.57
C MET A 68 4.33 -16.28 11.12
N TYR A 69 4.12 -17.56 11.42
CA TYR A 69 2.85 -18.24 11.14
C TYR A 69 1.65 -17.65 11.88
N ALA A 70 1.86 -17.21 13.11
CA ALA A 70 0.82 -16.51 13.84
C ALA A 70 0.39 -15.22 13.12
N GLN A 71 1.34 -14.54 12.45
CA GLN A 71 1.06 -13.37 11.62
C GLN A 71 0.40 -13.73 10.27
N LYS A 72 0.71 -14.90 9.69
CA LYS A 72 0.11 -15.36 8.41
C LYS A 72 -1.41 -15.55 8.47
N ASN A 73 -1.96 -15.80 9.63
CA ASN A 73 -3.40 -15.91 9.82
C ASN A 73 -4.09 -14.55 9.99
N GLN A 74 -3.33 -13.46 10.02
CA GLN A 74 -3.91 -12.12 10.06
C GLN A 74 -4.55 -11.79 8.72
N ARG A 75 -5.73 -11.16 8.77
CA ARG A 75 -6.50 -10.76 7.58
C ARG A 75 -5.66 -9.94 6.60
N GLU A 76 -4.84 -9.04 7.12
CA GLU A 76 -3.96 -8.18 6.32
C GLU A 76 -2.97 -9.01 5.47
N TYR A 77 -2.31 -9.99 6.07
CA TYR A 77 -1.39 -10.88 5.36
C TYR A 77 -2.11 -11.65 4.25
N GLN A 78 -3.30 -12.18 4.52
CA GLN A 78 -4.08 -12.92 3.53
C GLN A 78 -4.53 -12.02 2.38
N CYS A 79 -4.96 -10.79 2.66
CA CYS A 79 -5.31 -9.81 1.64
C CYS A 79 -4.10 -9.46 0.77
N LYS A 80 -2.93 -9.23 1.38
CA LYS A 80 -1.68 -8.93 0.66
C LYS A 80 -1.28 -10.09 -0.27
N LYS A 81 -1.33 -11.31 0.24
CA LYS A 81 -1.02 -12.52 -0.53
C LYS A 81 -1.99 -12.72 -1.70
N TYR A 82 -3.27 -12.49 -1.46
CA TYR A 82 -4.30 -12.55 -2.50
C TYR A 82 -4.07 -11.53 -3.60
N ALA A 83 -3.78 -10.28 -3.24
CA ALA A 83 -3.46 -9.23 -4.21
C ALA A 83 -2.20 -9.56 -5.03
N GLN A 84 -1.17 -10.11 -4.41
CA GLN A 84 0.04 -10.57 -5.12
C GLN A 84 -0.27 -11.72 -6.10
N ASN A 85 -1.10 -12.68 -5.70
CA ASN A 85 -1.53 -13.79 -6.58
C ASN A 85 -2.29 -13.27 -7.80
N ILE A 86 -3.23 -12.34 -7.62
CA ILE A 86 -3.97 -11.73 -8.72
C ILE A 86 -3.02 -10.96 -9.64
N TYR A 87 -2.13 -10.13 -9.08
CA TYR A 87 -1.15 -9.40 -9.88
C TYR A 87 -0.28 -10.33 -10.72
N ARG A 88 0.23 -11.42 -10.13
CA ARG A 88 1.03 -12.43 -10.84
C ARG A 88 0.22 -13.12 -11.92
N PHE A 89 -1.03 -13.47 -11.65
CA PHE A 89 -1.92 -14.05 -12.66
C PHE A 89 -2.01 -13.16 -13.89
N TYR A 90 -2.35 -11.88 -13.73
CA TYR A 90 -2.48 -10.94 -14.85
C TYR A 90 -1.16 -10.68 -15.56
N LYS A 91 -0.02 -10.75 -14.88
CA LYS A 91 1.31 -10.55 -15.50
C LYS A 91 1.82 -11.77 -16.25
N LEU A 92 1.54 -12.98 -15.79
CA LEU A 92 2.10 -14.23 -16.31
C LEU A 92 1.14 -14.97 -17.25
N PHE A 93 -0.16 -14.69 -17.17
CA PHE A 93 -1.15 -15.38 -17.98
C PHE A 93 -0.94 -15.07 -19.48
N SER A 94 -0.76 -16.11 -20.29
CA SER A 94 -0.44 -15.99 -21.72
C SER A 94 -1.54 -15.29 -22.51
N HIS A 95 -2.81 -15.50 -22.14
CA HIS A 95 -3.99 -14.90 -22.76
C HIS A 95 -4.45 -13.61 -22.03
N ARG A 96 -3.56 -12.95 -21.29
CA ARG A 96 -3.89 -11.74 -20.52
C ARG A 96 -4.51 -10.61 -21.35
N HIS A 97 -4.24 -10.58 -22.64
CA HIS A 97 -4.80 -9.59 -23.58
C HIS A 97 -6.31 -9.76 -23.84
N GLU A 98 -6.88 -10.92 -23.49
CA GLU A 98 -8.31 -11.21 -23.58
C GLU A 98 -9.07 -10.67 -22.36
N PHE A 99 -8.36 -10.24 -21.30
CA PHE A 99 -8.94 -9.75 -20.07
C PHE A 99 -8.50 -8.30 -19.83
N THR A 100 -9.42 -7.51 -19.28
CA THR A 100 -9.06 -6.17 -18.80
C THR A 100 -8.10 -6.30 -17.61
N ASP A 101 -7.00 -5.56 -17.65
CA ASP A 101 -6.03 -5.55 -16.53
C ASP A 101 -6.62 -4.71 -15.39
N ILE A 102 -7.17 -5.39 -14.38
CA ILE A 102 -7.79 -4.74 -13.21
C ILE A 102 -6.84 -3.78 -12.45
N PHE A 103 -5.52 -3.93 -12.62
CA PHE A 103 -4.53 -3.03 -12.01
C PHE A 103 -4.27 -1.78 -12.85
N LYS A 104 -4.89 -1.68 -14.04
CA LYS A 104 -4.87 -0.51 -14.91
C LYS A 104 -6.21 0.20 -14.98
N GLU A 105 -7.25 -0.43 -14.49
CA GLU A 105 -8.55 0.21 -14.39
C GLU A 105 -8.59 1.13 -13.18
N GLU A 106 -9.14 2.31 -13.37
CA GLU A 106 -9.47 3.24 -12.31
C GLU A 106 -10.64 2.62 -11.51
N THR A 107 -10.30 1.80 -10.52
CA THR A 107 -11.30 1.26 -9.62
C THR A 107 -11.67 2.31 -8.58
N ASN A 108 -12.67 3.09 -8.88
CA ASN A 108 -13.25 4.04 -7.95
C ASN A 108 -14.09 3.30 -6.88
N LEU A 109 -13.42 2.55 -6.02
CA LEU A 109 -14.05 1.75 -4.95
C LEU A 109 -14.87 2.61 -4.00
N GLN A 110 -14.51 3.88 -3.84
CA GLN A 110 -15.23 4.87 -3.03
C GLN A 110 -16.63 5.18 -3.56
N PHE A 111 -16.90 4.90 -4.84
CA PHE A 111 -18.22 5.08 -5.45
C PHE A 111 -19.00 3.77 -5.63
N CYS A 112 -18.47 2.67 -5.10
CA CYS A 112 -19.18 1.41 -5.10
C CYS A 112 -20.27 1.44 -4.03
N ASP A 113 -21.54 1.54 -4.45
CA ASP A 113 -22.71 1.61 -3.54
C ASP A 113 -22.73 0.49 -2.49
N LEU A 114 -22.14 -0.66 -2.81
CA LEU A 114 -22.08 -1.80 -1.90
C LEU A 114 -20.99 -1.61 -0.79
N LEU A 115 -19.90 -0.94 -1.13
CA LEU A 115 -18.76 -0.77 -0.22
C LEU A 115 -18.84 0.54 0.55
N LEU A 116 -19.42 1.57 -0.03
CA LEU A 116 -19.48 2.91 0.55
C LEU A 116 -20.03 2.92 1.98
N PRO A 117 -21.15 2.26 2.33
CA PRO A 117 -21.66 2.25 3.70
C PRO A 117 -20.67 1.63 4.70
N LEU A 118 -19.94 0.58 4.27
CA LEU A 118 -18.95 -0.09 5.12
C LEU A 118 -17.71 0.79 5.36
N LEU A 119 -17.33 1.57 4.35
CA LEU A 119 -16.20 2.48 4.43
C LEU A 119 -16.52 3.69 5.32
N GLN A 120 -17.75 4.21 5.21
CA GLN A 120 -18.26 5.32 6.03
C GLN A 120 -18.40 4.94 7.50
N GLU A 121 -19.03 3.78 7.79
CA GLU A 121 -19.33 3.34 9.15
C GLU A 121 -18.09 3.24 10.06
N LYS A 122 -16.93 2.92 9.50
CA LYS A 122 -15.68 2.69 10.25
C LYS A 122 -14.63 3.79 10.11
N GLY A 123 -14.95 4.89 9.44
CA GLY A 123 -13.97 5.96 9.19
C GLY A 123 -12.87 5.56 8.19
N HIS A 124 -13.02 4.45 7.49
CA HIS A 124 -12.02 3.95 6.54
C HIS A 124 -11.86 4.85 5.31
N LEU A 125 -12.87 5.70 4.99
CA LEU A 125 -12.73 6.69 3.93
C LEU A 125 -11.57 7.64 4.18
N LYS A 126 -11.40 8.11 5.42
CA LYS A 126 -10.27 9.00 5.76
C LYS A 126 -8.92 8.29 5.60
N GLU A 127 -8.82 7.04 6.08
CA GLU A 127 -7.61 6.22 5.93
C GLU A 127 -7.30 5.97 4.44
N MET A 128 -8.32 5.68 3.65
CA MET A 128 -8.19 5.46 2.21
C MET A 128 -7.74 6.73 1.49
N ALA A 129 -8.31 7.89 1.81
CA ALA A 129 -7.89 9.18 1.25
C ALA A 129 -6.43 9.49 1.59
N GLN A 130 -6.00 9.25 2.84
CA GLN A 130 -4.61 9.42 3.25
C GLN A 130 -3.66 8.48 2.51
N PHE A 131 -4.07 7.22 2.32
CA PHE A 131 -3.29 6.26 1.54
C PHE A 131 -3.13 6.72 0.09
N LEU A 132 -4.21 7.08 -0.59
CA LEU A 132 -4.19 7.59 -1.97
C LEU A 132 -3.31 8.83 -2.09
N LEU A 133 -3.40 9.76 -1.14
CA LEU A 133 -2.55 10.94 -1.08
C LEU A 133 -1.06 10.56 -0.97
N SER A 134 -0.72 9.58 -0.14
CA SER A 134 0.65 9.07 0.01
C SER A 134 1.18 8.44 -1.27
N GLN A 135 0.31 7.83 -2.07
CA GLN A 135 0.63 7.22 -3.36
C GLN A 135 0.58 8.22 -4.53
N LYS A 136 0.28 9.52 -4.24
CA LYS A 136 0.15 10.60 -5.22
C LYS A 136 -1.04 10.47 -6.19
N HIS A 137 -2.05 9.71 -5.79
CA HIS A 137 -3.34 9.65 -6.46
C HIS A 137 -4.21 10.83 -6.00
N TYR A 138 -3.85 12.03 -6.46
CA TYR A 138 -4.41 13.27 -5.94
C TYR A 138 -5.88 13.48 -6.30
N GLU A 139 -6.29 13.07 -7.49
CA GLU A 139 -7.66 13.21 -7.97
C GLU A 139 -8.60 12.34 -7.14
N GLU A 140 -8.27 11.06 -6.97
CA GLU A 140 -9.07 10.12 -6.18
C GLU A 140 -9.09 10.51 -4.69
N ALA A 141 -7.97 10.98 -4.17
CA ALA A 141 -7.89 11.46 -2.79
C ALA A 141 -8.77 12.68 -2.57
N GLU A 142 -8.77 13.65 -3.50
CA GLU A 142 -9.62 14.83 -3.44
C GLU A 142 -11.10 14.47 -3.42
N GLN A 143 -11.54 13.58 -4.31
CA GLN A 143 -12.93 13.13 -4.38
C GLN A 143 -13.42 12.52 -3.07
N ILE A 144 -12.57 11.75 -2.38
CA ILE A 144 -12.92 11.19 -1.06
C ILE A 144 -12.96 12.31 0.00
N TYR A 145 -12.00 13.23 0.01
CA TYR A 145 -12.02 14.35 0.94
C TYR A 145 -13.21 15.29 0.69
N ALA A 146 -13.64 15.47 -0.57
CA ALA A 146 -14.85 16.21 -0.91
C ALA A 146 -16.10 15.51 -0.35
N THR A 147 -16.20 14.19 -0.46
CA THR A 147 -17.27 13.39 0.13
C THR A 147 -17.29 13.55 1.65
N LEU A 148 -16.14 13.43 2.31
CA LEU A 148 -16.00 13.61 3.75
C LEU A 148 -16.42 15.01 4.20
N ALA A 149 -16.04 16.06 3.45
CA ALA A 149 -16.42 17.44 3.76
C ALA A 149 -17.93 17.69 3.61
N HIS A 150 -18.59 16.94 2.74
CA HIS A 150 -20.03 17.04 2.54
C HIS A 150 -20.84 16.29 3.62
N GLU A 151 -20.33 15.17 4.10
CA GLU A 151 -21.03 14.27 5.05
C GLU A 151 -20.80 14.62 6.51
N THR A 152 -19.69 15.27 6.81
CA THR A 152 -19.30 15.67 8.16
C THR A 152 -19.17 17.19 8.26
N GLU A 153 -19.08 17.72 9.49
CA GLU A 153 -18.74 19.13 9.64
C GLU A 153 -17.36 19.43 9.02
N PRO A 154 -17.22 20.48 8.23
CA PRO A 154 -15.95 20.85 7.63
C PRO A 154 -14.86 21.03 8.67
N THR A 155 -13.74 20.38 8.51
CA THR A 155 -12.58 20.54 9.37
C THR A 155 -11.43 21.20 8.62
N ALA A 156 -10.60 21.97 9.32
CA ALA A 156 -9.42 22.57 8.71
C ALA A 156 -8.52 21.52 8.04
N GLU A 157 -8.37 20.34 8.65
CA GLU A 157 -7.58 19.23 8.09
C GLU A 157 -8.14 18.78 6.73
N THR A 158 -9.46 18.59 6.62
CA THR A 158 -10.09 18.13 5.37
C THR A 158 -9.91 19.18 4.27
N ALA A 159 -10.15 20.46 4.58
CA ALA A 159 -9.95 21.55 3.64
C ALA A 159 -8.48 21.68 3.21
N GLN A 160 -7.53 21.56 4.14
CA GLN A 160 -6.08 21.55 3.84
C GLN A 160 -5.72 20.41 2.87
N LYS A 161 -6.22 19.20 3.12
CA LYS A 161 -5.90 18.03 2.26
C LYS A 161 -6.50 18.18 0.87
N ARG A 162 -7.72 18.72 0.75
CA ARG A 162 -8.33 19.04 -0.55
C ARG A 162 -7.53 20.09 -1.30
N GLY A 163 -7.20 21.19 -0.63
CA GLY A 163 -6.35 22.24 -1.21
C GLY A 163 -5.01 21.70 -1.70
N PHE A 164 -4.39 20.78 -0.93
CA PHE A 164 -3.13 20.15 -1.32
C PHE A 164 -3.28 19.27 -2.56
N CYS A 165 -4.32 18.45 -2.64
CA CYS A 165 -4.60 17.65 -3.82
C CYS A 165 -4.76 18.54 -5.06
N MET A 166 -5.56 19.59 -4.98
CA MET A 166 -5.79 20.53 -6.07
C MET A 166 -4.50 21.28 -6.47
N GLN A 167 -3.69 21.70 -5.51
CA GLN A 167 -2.39 22.31 -5.77
C GLN A 167 -1.45 21.36 -6.53
N GLN A 168 -1.40 20.07 -6.16
CA GLN A 168 -0.59 19.07 -6.87
C GLN A 168 -1.10 18.81 -8.30
N MET A 169 -2.41 18.95 -8.53
CA MET A 169 -3.02 18.89 -9.86
C MET A 169 -2.91 20.22 -10.63
N LYS A 170 -2.26 21.22 -10.05
CA LYS A 170 -2.08 22.58 -10.60
C LYS A 170 -3.39 23.36 -10.78
N GLN A 171 -4.41 23.00 -10.05
CA GLN A 171 -5.69 23.70 -9.95
C GLN A 171 -5.58 24.74 -8.81
N TYR A 172 -4.81 25.81 -9.07
CA TYR A 172 -4.39 26.73 -8.00
C TYR A 172 -5.54 27.57 -7.48
N GLU A 173 -6.50 27.97 -8.32
CA GLU A 173 -7.67 28.75 -7.93
C GLU A 173 -8.56 27.96 -6.95
N GLU A 174 -8.81 26.70 -7.25
CA GLU A 174 -9.59 25.80 -6.40
C GLU A 174 -8.82 25.45 -5.11
N ALA A 175 -7.50 25.32 -5.20
CA ALA A 175 -6.64 25.10 -4.04
C ALA A 175 -6.72 26.29 -3.07
N ILE A 176 -6.69 27.54 -3.58
CA ILE A 176 -6.82 28.76 -2.79
C ILE A 176 -8.13 28.74 -2.01
N ILE A 177 -9.25 28.43 -2.65
CA ILE A 177 -10.56 28.39 -1.99
C ILE A 177 -10.55 27.44 -0.79
N ASN A 178 -10.00 26.23 -0.97
CA ASN A 178 -9.93 25.24 0.09
C ASN A 178 -8.94 25.64 1.22
N TYR A 179 -7.84 26.27 0.89
CA TYR A 179 -6.91 26.76 1.91
C TYR A 179 -7.45 27.99 2.67
N GLU A 180 -8.20 28.88 1.99
CA GLU A 180 -8.89 30.00 2.66
C GLU A 180 -9.97 29.46 3.61
N GLU A 181 -10.70 28.42 3.23
CA GLU A 181 -11.64 27.73 4.12
C GLU A 181 -10.91 27.14 5.34
N ALA A 182 -9.78 26.47 5.13
CA ALA A 182 -8.97 25.94 6.22
C ALA A 182 -8.48 27.03 7.18
N GLU A 183 -8.04 28.17 6.65
CA GLU A 183 -7.60 29.33 7.44
C GLU A 183 -8.75 29.96 8.20
N LEU A 184 -9.97 29.97 7.63
CA LEU A 184 -11.17 30.48 8.31
C LEU A 184 -11.55 29.61 9.51
N ILE A 185 -11.42 28.26 9.38
CA ILE A 185 -11.75 27.30 10.44
C ILE A 185 -10.66 27.28 11.53
N SER A 186 -9.39 27.32 11.15
CA SER A 186 -8.24 27.29 12.06
C SER A 186 -7.19 28.33 11.65
N PRO A 187 -7.33 29.56 12.08
CA PRO A 187 -6.43 30.65 11.68
C PRO A 187 -4.99 30.46 12.15
N GLY A 188 -4.05 30.97 11.36
CA GLY A 188 -2.64 31.02 11.72
C GLY A 188 -1.89 29.67 11.62
N ASN A 189 -2.37 28.76 10.83
CA ASN A 189 -1.63 27.53 10.56
C ASN A 189 -0.51 27.80 9.54
N LEU A 190 0.75 27.71 9.98
CA LEU A 190 1.93 28.00 9.16
C LEU A 190 1.92 27.25 7.83
N TRP A 191 1.59 25.95 7.86
CA TRP A 191 1.51 25.12 6.67
C TRP A 191 0.47 25.65 5.67
N THR A 192 -0.72 26.00 6.15
CA THR A 192 -1.81 26.56 5.32
C THR A 192 -1.39 27.89 4.69
N LEU A 193 -0.83 28.81 5.49
CA LEU A 193 -0.40 30.12 5.02
C LEU A 193 0.69 30.00 3.95
N THR A 194 1.65 29.12 4.16
CA THR A 194 2.72 28.88 3.18
C THR A 194 2.17 28.33 1.86
N HIS A 195 1.25 27.37 1.91
CA HIS A 195 0.62 26.84 0.70
C HIS A 195 -0.30 27.83 0.00
N LEU A 196 -1.03 28.66 0.76
CA LEU A 196 -1.79 29.78 0.21
C LEU A 196 -0.89 30.75 -0.56
N ALA A 197 0.22 31.17 0.06
CA ALA A 197 1.17 32.07 -0.58
C ALA A 197 1.74 31.49 -1.88
N GLN A 198 2.09 30.19 -1.87
CA GLN A 198 2.56 29.49 -3.06
C GLN A 198 1.50 29.42 -4.17
N CYS A 199 0.24 29.15 -3.83
CA CYS A 199 -0.85 29.13 -4.80
C CYS A 199 -1.10 30.53 -5.37
N TYR A 200 -1.14 31.58 -4.54
CA TYR A 200 -1.28 32.95 -5.02
C TYR A 200 -0.13 33.40 -5.93
N SER A 201 1.11 33.00 -5.62
CA SER A 201 2.25 33.23 -6.51
C SER A 201 2.09 32.49 -7.83
N SER A 202 1.53 31.28 -7.83
CA SER A 202 1.31 30.49 -9.04
C SER A 202 0.23 31.07 -9.97
N VAL A 203 -0.73 31.83 -9.42
CA VAL A 203 -1.74 32.56 -10.19
C VAL A 203 -1.36 34.03 -10.44
N GLU A 204 -0.07 34.36 -10.28
CA GLU A 204 0.50 35.71 -10.54
C GLU A 204 -0.14 36.82 -9.66
N ASN A 205 -0.65 36.47 -8.50
CA ASN A 205 -1.16 37.46 -7.52
C ASN A 205 -0.10 37.71 -6.43
N ASP A 206 0.94 38.41 -6.82
CA ASP A 206 2.10 38.68 -5.96
C ASP A 206 1.77 39.50 -4.70
N GLU A 207 0.74 40.33 -4.75
CA GLU A 207 0.31 41.13 -3.59
C GLU A 207 -0.20 40.23 -2.47
N LYS A 208 -1.12 39.33 -2.78
CA LYS A 208 -1.66 38.38 -1.80
C LYS A 208 -0.60 37.33 -1.40
N ALA A 209 0.22 36.86 -2.34
CA ALA A 209 1.32 35.96 -2.03
C ALA A 209 2.26 36.57 -0.96
N ALA A 210 2.69 37.82 -1.15
CA ALA A 210 3.54 38.53 -0.19
C ALA A 210 2.85 38.70 1.17
N GLN A 211 1.54 39.03 1.18
CA GLN A 211 0.77 39.15 2.43
C GLN A 211 0.78 37.83 3.22
N TYR A 212 0.49 36.72 2.59
CA TYR A 212 0.47 35.40 3.28
C TYR A 212 1.86 34.90 3.68
N TYR A 213 2.92 35.21 2.91
CA TYR A 213 4.29 34.93 3.35
C TYR A 213 4.68 35.74 4.57
N LEU A 214 4.32 37.04 4.65
CA LEU A 214 4.57 37.86 5.83
C LEU A 214 3.80 37.35 7.07
N MET A 215 2.56 36.86 6.88
CA MET A 215 1.82 36.22 7.96
C MET A 215 2.49 34.93 8.44
N ALA A 216 3.02 34.12 7.53
CA ALA A 216 3.75 32.89 7.85
C ALA A 216 5.06 33.23 8.60
N GLU A 217 5.83 34.20 8.12
CA GLU A 217 7.07 34.67 8.75
C GLU A 217 6.83 35.23 10.17
N ALA A 218 5.71 35.88 10.39
CA ALA A 218 5.34 36.40 11.72
C ALA A 218 5.10 35.27 12.75
N ILE A 219 4.73 34.05 12.29
CA ILE A 219 4.50 32.89 13.13
C ILE A 219 5.81 32.11 13.35
N ALA A 220 6.64 31.97 12.33
CA ALA A 220 7.92 31.24 12.38
C ALA A 220 9.02 32.07 11.68
N PRO A 221 9.65 33.00 12.39
CA PRO A 221 10.62 33.93 11.79
C PRO A 221 11.96 33.27 11.41
N ASP A 222 12.22 32.04 11.85
CA ASP A 222 13.49 31.32 11.61
C ASP A 222 13.34 30.13 10.65
N ASP A 223 12.16 29.93 10.03
CA ASP A 223 11.89 28.93 9.00
C ASP A 223 11.79 29.65 7.64
#